data_539dcd1e5c037a13671e90b52dafbcd8
#
_entry.id   539dcd1e5c037a13671e90b52dafbcd8
#
_cell.length_a   1.000
_cell.length_b   1.000
_cell.length_c   1.000
_cell.angle_alpha   90.00
_cell.angle_beta   90.00
_cell.angle_gamma   90.00
#
_symmetry.space_group_name_H-M   'P 1'
#
loop_
_entity.id
_entity.type
_entity.pdbx_description
1 polymer ?
#
loop_
_entity_poly.entity_id
_entity_poly.type
_entity_poly.pdbx_seq_one_letter_code
_entity_poly.pdbx_strand_id
1 'polypeptide(L)'
;MRAIEKIVSLPEPNDVHSMLTARKQGFKTPLTILEEQWNPAHHRIFDEEFRPKKKIKVPTGQTDPITGKPVYKDKMVDVVRIAIPAQQSIVNLVVGFLLMNAVTYKATSHGVDVNKMDDKQQKLFDALNHCYHDNKMRYFDKRLVRTVCKECEAAELWYMPTDAEGKLRGEIRVQLLSPSHGDKLYPHFNDFHQMDGFAREYYVYDELGSSELHFDVYTDRMCYQYTSGSNGGWKLDSVKPHGFTKVPVVYYRQDEAEWETVQWAIERIETCVSNWGDTNDYFGTPKYFIKGRLEGFAEKGEQGAVFQGGTDTQMNVLSWDNSPESVKGEIAYLFNIVYSFTSTADISFENMKTLGSNTSGAAIRLMFTAPYMKADLKTEMYGEMFTRRSNIVSNGICNTGAYVKGIGQDVAENIDFEPVFKPYLPKNDVELLQLITSSNNGAKSTSNRRAIELNPLNDDPNKVAAEIKQEQEEALAQQAALSGLGSAATSNQSVTNEEEEE
;
A
#
# COMPACT_ATOMS: atom_id res chain seq x y z
N MET A 1 25.24 21.59 -15.89
CA MET A 1 24.46 20.66 -16.74
C MET A 1 23.83 21.43 -17.90
N ARG A 2 23.58 20.80 -19.05
CA ARG A 2 22.75 21.45 -20.07
C ARG A 2 21.29 21.42 -19.60
N ALA A 3 20.59 22.54 -19.68
CA ALA A 3 19.13 22.57 -19.47
C ALA A 3 18.46 21.62 -20.49
N ILE A 4 17.34 21.04 -20.13
CA ILE A 4 16.59 20.10 -20.99
C ILE A 4 16.34 20.69 -22.38
N GLU A 5 16.02 21.96 -22.49
CA GLU A 5 15.76 22.67 -23.74
C GLU A 5 16.95 22.65 -24.70
N LYS A 6 18.20 22.72 -24.18
CA LYS A 6 19.41 22.60 -24.98
C LYS A 6 19.67 21.17 -25.45
N ILE A 7 19.16 20.20 -24.74
CA ILE A 7 19.28 18.78 -25.11
C ILE A 7 18.28 18.47 -26.24
N VAL A 8 17.02 18.82 -26.08
CA VAL A 8 15.99 18.56 -27.11
C VAL A 8 16.19 19.37 -28.39
N SER A 9 16.99 20.44 -28.33
CA SER A 9 17.35 21.23 -29.53
C SER A 9 18.59 20.69 -30.29
N LEU A 10 19.17 19.58 -29.86
CA LEU A 10 20.26 18.95 -30.61
C LEU A 10 19.79 18.47 -31.98
N PRO A 11 20.63 18.60 -33.03
CA PRO A 11 20.22 18.27 -34.40
C PRO A 11 20.01 16.77 -34.61
N GLU A 12 20.71 15.93 -33.85
CA GLU A 12 20.64 14.48 -33.99
C GLU A 12 19.78 13.85 -32.88
N PRO A 13 18.66 13.19 -33.19
CA PRO A 13 17.79 12.54 -32.20
C PRO A 13 18.50 11.48 -31.34
N ASN A 14 19.49 10.79 -31.89
CA ASN A 14 20.32 9.82 -31.18
C ASN A 14 21.11 10.46 -30.02
N ASP A 15 21.58 11.69 -30.22
CA ASP A 15 22.31 12.43 -29.18
C ASP A 15 21.36 12.83 -28.04
N VAL A 16 20.11 13.23 -28.37
CA VAL A 16 19.07 13.53 -27.38
C VAL A 16 18.82 12.31 -26.50
N HIS A 17 18.56 11.16 -27.10
CA HIS A 17 18.33 9.90 -26.39
C HIS A 17 19.54 9.53 -25.52
N SER A 18 20.74 9.53 -26.11
CA SER A 18 21.97 9.15 -25.39
C SER A 18 22.26 10.05 -24.20
N MET A 19 22.03 11.36 -24.32
CA MET A 19 22.28 12.31 -23.22
C MET A 19 21.28 12.19 -22.08
N LEU A 20 20.03 11.85 -22.36
CA LEU A 20 18.99 11.68 -21.33
C LEU A 20 19.10 10.33 -20.63
N THR A 21 19.45 9.28 -21.38
CA THR A 21 19.52 7.90 -20.82
C THR A 21 20.83 7.63 -20.06
N ALA A 22 21.96 8.24 -20.47
CA ALA A 22 23.27 8.01 -19.85
C ALA A 22 23.37 8.40 -18.36
N ARG A 23 22.43 9.21 -17.87
CA ARG A 23 22.46 9.75 -16.50
C ARG A 23 21.50 9.04 -15.53
N LYS A 24 20.81 8.01 -15.98
CA LYS A 24 19.96 7.23 -15.07
C LYS A 24 20.83 6.57 -14.00
N GLN A 25 20.59 6.96 -12.75
CA GLN A 25 21.23 6.28 -11.62
C GLN A 25 20.62 4.88 -11.48
N GLY A 26 21.46 3.88 -11.37
CA GLY A 26 21.03 2.50 -11.08
C GLY A 26 20.41 2.37 -9.69
N PHE A 27 19.70 1.27 -9.48
CA PHE A 27 19.22 0.85 -8.18
C PHE A 27 20.20 -0.15 -7.57
N LYS A 28 20.17 -0.30 -6.25
CA LYS A 28 21.00 -1.25 -5.52
C LYS A 28 20.71 -2.68 -5.98
N THR A 29 19.45 -3.04 -6.06
CA THR A 29 18.99 -4.34 -6.53
C THR A 29 18.30 -4.19 -7.89
N PRO A 30 18.66 -5.01 -8.90
CA PRO A 30 18.00 -5.01 -10.21
C PRO A 30 16.50 -5.33 -10.07
N LEU A 31 15.68 -4.71 -10.92
CA LEU A 31 14.24 -4.90 -10.93
C LEU A 31 13.83 -6.38 -11.08
N THR A 32 14.53 -7.13 -11.93
CA THR A 32 14.28 -8.57 -12.14
C THR A 32 14.36 -9.36 -10.84
N ILE A 33 15.33 -9.06 -9.98
CA ILE A 33 15.47 -9.70 -8.66
C ILE A 33 14.33 -9.26 -7.73
N LEU A 34 13.93 -7.96 -7.76
CA LEU A 34 12.79 -7.49 -6.97
C LEU A 34 11.48 -8.15 -7.40
N GLU A 35 11.30 -8.40 -8.70
CA GLU A 35 10.12 -9.12 -9.23
C GLU A 35 10.11 -10.60 -8.83
N GLU A 36 11.26 -11.27 -8.85
CA GLU A 36 11.40 -12.63 -8.33
C GLU A 36 11.07 -12.71 -6.84
N GLN A 37 11.59 -11.78 -6.03
CA GLN A 37 11.30 -11.70 -4.59
C GLN A 37 9.85 -11.35 -4.30
N TRP A 38 9.19 -10.59 -5.17
CA TRP A 38 7.78 -10.22 -5.02
C TRP A 38 6.82 -11.36 -5.30
N ASN A 39 7.15 -12.23 -6.26
CA ASN A 39 6.30 -13.35 -6.66
C ASN A 39 6.67 -14.62 -5.89
N PRO A 40 5.83 -15.11 -4.95
CA PRO A 40 6.15 -16.28 -4.15
C PRO A 40 6.51 -17.53 -4.99
N ALA A 41 5.98 -17.62 -6.21
CA ALA A 41 6.29 -18.74 -7.11
C ALA A 41 7.74 -18.72 -7.67
N HIS A 42 8.39 -17.57 -7.58
CA HIS A 42 9.75 -17.35 -8.07
C HIS A 42 10.77 -17.20 -6.93
N HIS A 43 10.37 -17.38 -5.67
CA HIS A 43 11.28 -17.29 -4.54
C HIS A 43 12.40 -18.32 -4.67
N ARG A 44 13.57 -17.92 -4.21
CA ARG A 44 14.81 -18.71 -4.27
C ARG A 44 14.69 -20.11 -3.65
N ILE A 45 13.71 -20.33 -2.77
CA ILE A 45 13.44 -21.65 -2.19
C ILE A 45 13.05 -22.70 -3.25
N PHE A 46 12.55 -22.27 -4.43
CA PHE A 46 12.21 -23.16 -5.55
C PHE A 46 13.40 -23.42 -6.48
N ASP A 47 14.48 -22.66 -6.34
CA ASP A 47 15.70 -22.89 -7.11
C ASP A 47 16.36 -24.21 -6.68
N GLU A 48 16.63 -25.09 -7.65
CA GLU A 48 17.26 -26.39 -7.39
C GLU A 48 18.76 -26.24 -7.02
N GLU A 49 19.43 -25.14 -7.40
CA GLU A 49 20.79 -24.86 -6.97
C GLU A 49 20.82 -24.46 -5.48
N PHE A 50 19.84 -23.68 -5.04
CA PHE A 50 19.71 -23.26 -3.63
C PHE A 50 19.19 -24.39 -2.73
N ARG A 51 18.18 -25.15 -3.21
CA ARG A 51 17.57 -26.24 -2.48
C ARG A 51 17.51 -27.49 -3.36
N PRO A 52 18.63 -28.27 -3.50
CA PRO A 52 18.69 -29.44 -4.34
C PRO A 52 17.80 -30.58 -3.80
N LYS A 53 17.37 -31.45 -4.72
CA LYS A 53 16.70 -32.72 -4.37
C LYS A 53 17.60 -33.56 -3.46
N LYS A 54 16.99 -34.28 -2.53
CA LYS A 54 17.73 -35.17 -1.63
C LYS A 54 18.08 -36.48 -2.34
N LYS A 55 19.32 -36.91 -2.22
CA LYS A 55 19.80 -38.21 -2.68
C LYS A 55 19.67 -39.21 -1.55
N ILE A 56 18.81 -40.21 -1.73
CA ILE A 56 18.61 -41.28 -0.78
C ILE A 56 19.06 -42.62 -1.39
N LYS A 57 19.55 -43.53 -0.53
CA LYS A 57 19.89 -44.91 -0.92
C LYS A 57 18.70 -45.79 -0.68
N VAL A 58 18.19 -46.41 -1.75
CA VAL A 58 17.06 -47.31 -1.69
C VAL A 58 17.56 -48.73 -1.98
N PRO A 59 17.21 -49.77 -1.16
CA PRO A 59 17.61 -51.12 -1.42
C PRO A 59 17.00 -51.60 -2.74
N THR A 60 17.80 -52.29 -3.55
CA THR A 60 17.37 -52.84 -4.86
C THR A 60 16.64 -54.16 -4.74
N GLY A 61 16.58 -54.75 -3.55
CA GLY A 61 16.10 -56.12 -3.33
C GLY A 61 17.13 -57.22 -3.68
N GLN A 62 18.28 -56.82 -4.22
CA GLN A 62 19.39 -57.72 -4.57
C GLN A 62 20.44 -57.73 -3.46
N THR A 63 21.09 -58.91 -3.26
CA THR A 63 22.20 -59.09 -2.35
C THR A 63 23.47 -59.28 -3.18
N ASP A 64 24.53 -58.61 -2.81
CA ASP A 64 25.83 -58.78 -3.44
C ASP A 64 26.32 -60.22 -3.21
N PRO A 65 26.57 -61.01 -4.24
CA PRO A 65 26.91 -62.43 -4.12
C PRO A 65 28.25 -62.66 -3.44
N ILE A 66 29.13 -61.69 -3.36
CA ILE A 66 30.44 -61.78 -2.74
C ILE A 66 30.42 -61.39 -1.27
N THR A 67 29.73 -60.29 -0.94
CA THR A 67 29.73 -59.70 0.39
C THR A 67 28.53 -60.07 1.24
N GLY A 68 27.47 -60.64 0.65
CA GLY A 68 26.19 -60.95 1.32
C GLY A 68 25.42 -59.69 1.79
N LYS A 69 25.84 -58.50 1.37
CA LYS A 69 25.19 -57.25 1.80
C LYS A 69 24.13 -56.78 0.78
N PRO A 70 23.06 -56.11 1.24
CA PRO A 70 22.09 -55.52 0.36
C PRO A 70 22.70 -54.53 -0.63
N VAL A 71 22.32 -54.59 -1.90
CA VAL A 71 22.74 -53.64 -2.92
C VAL A 71 21.77 -52.46 -2.90
N TYR A 72 22.31 -51.24 -2.82
CA TYR A 72 21.55 -49.97 -2.82
C TYR A 72 21.74 -49.23 -4.13
N LYS A 73 20.67 -48.58 -4.60
CA LYS A 73 20.72 -47.59 -5.70
C LYS A 73 20.40 -46.21 -5.15
N ASP A 74 21.01 -45.22 -5.77
CA ASP A 74 20.71 -43.83 -5.50
C ASP A 74 19.38 -43.44 -6.15
N LYS A 75 18.52 -42.77 -5.37
CA LYS A 75 17.24 -42.20 -5.84
C LYS A 75 17.19 -40.76 -5.42
N MET A 76 16.90 -39.85 -6.38
CA MET A 76 16.60 -38.47 -6.08
C MET A 76 15.15 -38.35 -5.61
N VAL A 77 14.94 -37.63 -4.51
CA VAL A 77 13.62 -37.39 -3.90
C VAL A 77 13.41 -35.88 -3.79
N ASP A 78 12.22 -35.47 -4.17
CA ASP A 78 11.82 -34.08 -4.02
C ASP A 78 11.83 -33.66 -2.54
N VAL A 79 12.13 -32.39 -2.31
CA VAL A 79 12.14 -31.75 -0.98
C VAL A 79 10.95 -30.80 -0.86
N VAL A 80 10.47 -30.62 0.35
CA VAL A 80 9.41 -29.63 0.63
C VAL A 80 9.96 -28.23 0.38
N ARG A 81 9.23 -27.42 -0.41
CA ARG A 81 9.56 -26.01 -0.70
C ARG A 81 8.36 -25.17 -0.34
N ILE A 82 8.53 -24.27 0.63
CA ILE A 82 7.47 -23.40 1.14
C ILE A 82 7.94 -21.96 1.00
N ALA A 83 7.27 -21.19 0.13
CA ALA A 83 7.48 -19.76 0.01
C ALA A 83 6.50 -19.00 0.91
N ILE A 84 6.96 -17.88 1.45
CA ILE A 84 6.18 -17.02 2.35
C ILE A 84 6.09 -15.61 1.74
N PRO A 85 4.90 -15.09 1.40
CA PRO A 85 4.74 -13.79 0.76
C PRO A 85 4.90 -12.62 1.74
N ALA A 86 5.99 -12.60 2.52
CA ALA A 86 6.27 -11.58 3.53
C ALA A 86 6.47 -10.20 2.89
N GLN A 87 7.09 -10.13 1.72
CA GLN A 87 7.32 -8.91 0.95
C GLN A 87 6.00 -8.20 0.62
N GLN A 88 5.01 -8.97 0.15
CA GLN A 88 3.68 -8.46 -0.15
C GLN A 88 2.98 -7.95 1.11
N SER A 89 3.12 -8.66 2.22
CA SER A 89 2.55 -8.27 3.51
C SER A 89 3.15 -6.94 3.99
N ILE A 90 4.47 -6.79 3.95
CA ILE A 90 5.19 -5.57 4.33
C ILE A 90 4.67 -4.37 3.53
N VAL A 91 4.65 -4.47 2.20
CA VAL A 91 4.20 -3.38 1.34
C VAL A 91 2.72 -3.05 1.56
N ASN A 92 1.86 -4.06 1.69
CA ASN A 92 0.43 -3.84 1.93
C ASN A 92 0.18 -3.14 3.27
N LEU A 93 0.96 -3.44 4.31
CA LEU A 93 0.90 -2.75 5.59
C LEU A 93 1.31 -1.28 5.47
N VAL A 94 2.42 -0.99 4.78
CA VAL A 94 2.86 0.40 4.54
C VAL A 94 1.79 1.20 3.82
N VAL A 95 1.26 0.67 2.70
CA VAL A 95 0.18 1.32 1.94
C VAL A 95 -1.09 1.48 2.77
N GLY A 96 -1.43 0.46 3.58
CA GLY A 96 -2.59 0.48 4.48
C GLY A 96 -2.48 1.59 5.52
N PHE A 97 -1.36 1.68 6.23
CA PHE A 97 -1.18 2.71 7.25
C PHE A 97 -1.12 4.12 6.68
N LEU A 98 -0.43 4.32 5.56
CA LEU A 98 -0.28 5.64 4.93
C LEU A 98 -1.59 6.13 4.27
N LEU A 99 -2.31 5.26 3.55
CA LEU A 99 -3.41 5.63 2.65
C LEU A 99 -4.74 4.96 2.99
N MET A 100 -4.96 4.49 4.23
CA MET A 100 -6.27 3.97 4.63
C MET A 100 -7.34 5.06 4.54
N ASN A 101 -7.02 6.24 5.04
CA ASN A 101 -7.80 7.45 4.81
C ASN A 101 -7.39 8.08 3.48
N ALA A 102 -8.34 8.63 2.75
CA ALA A 102 -8.04 9.39 1.54
C ALA A 102 -7.20 10.63 1.90
N VAL A 103 -6.20 10.93 1.05
CA VAL A 103 -5.45 12.18 1.17
C VAL A 103 -6.39 13.34 0.85
N THR A 104 -6.45 14.30 1.74
CA THR A 104 -7.19 15.56 1.56
C THR A 104 -6.20 16.68 1.32
N TYR A 105 -6.66 17.80 0.80
CA TYR A 105 -5.80 18.95 0.53
C TYR A 105 -6.27 20.16 1.33
N LYS A 106 -5.32 20.95 1.81
CA LYS A 106 -5.56 22.25 2.43
C LYS A 106 -4.92 23.34 1.59
N ALA A 107 -5.53 24.51 1.58
CA ALA A 107 -4.97 25.68 0.91
C ALA A 107 -3.93 26.35 1.81
N THR A 108 -2.77 26.64 1.24
CA THR A 108 -1.70 27.41 1.89
C THR A 108 -1.25 28.53 0.97
N SER A 109 -0.74 29.63 1.56
CA SER A 109 -0.07 30.69 0.82
C SER A 109 1.27 30.95 1.48
N HIS A 110 2.36 30.72 0.74
CA HIS A 110 3.72 30.81 1.28
C HIS A 110 3.94 30.02 2.59
N GLY A 111 3.35 28.81 2.67
CA GLY A 111 3.46 27.93 3.84
C GLY A 111 2.55 28.29 5.02
N VAL A 112 1.69 29.30 4.89
CA VAL A 112 0.71 29.65 5.92
C VAL A 112 -0.67 29.17 5.50
N ASP A 113 -1.38 28.51 6.43
CA ASP A 113 -2.74 28.02 6.17
C ASP A 113 -3.70 29.17 5.85
N VAL A 114 -4.41 29.05 4.71
CA VAL A 114 -5.43 30.01 4.28
C VAL A 114 -6.76 29.63 4.90
N ASN A 115 -7.16 30.35 5.95
CA ASN A 115 -8.44 30.08 6.63
C ASN A 115 -9.68 30.48 5.80
N LYS A 116 -9.52 31.41 4.85
CA LYS A 116 -10.61 31.87 3.99
C LYS A 116 -10.06 32.15 2.59
N MET A 117 -10.44 31.33 1.64
CA MET A 117 -10.16 31.52 0.21
C MET A 117 -11.08 32.60 -0.40
N ASP A 118 -10.58 33.32 -1.40
CA ASP A 118 -11.42 34.15 -2.25
C ASP A 118 -12.22 33.30 -3.25
N ASP A 119 -13.14 33.91 -3.99
CA ASP A 119 -14.02 33.20 -4.95
C ASP A 119 -13.23 32.49 -6.07
N LYS A 120 -12.11 33.03 -6.51
CA LYS A 120 -11.29 32.42 -7.57
C LYS A 120 -10.48 31.27 -7.03
N GLN A 121 -9.90 31.42 -5.85
CA GLN A 121 -9.17 30.38 -5.13
C GLN A 121 -10.09 29.20 -4.80
N GLN A 122 -11.31 29.48 -4.32
CA GLN A 122 -12.30 28.44 -4.05
C GLN A 122 -12.70 27.67 -5.32
N LYS A 123 -12.96 28.37 -6.43
CA LYS A 123 -13.27 27.74 -7.71
C LYS A 123 -12.11 26.90 -8.24
N LEU A 124 -10.85 27.32 -8.05
CA LEU A 124 -9.68 26.54 -8.40
C LEU A 124 -9.58 25.28 -7.55
N PHE A 125 -9.81 25.40 -6.24
CA PHE A 125 -9.81 24.27 -5.31
C PHE A 125 -10.91 23.23 -5.64
N ASP A 126 -12.11 23.71 -5.96
CA ASP A 126 -13.23 22.84 -6.38
C ASP A 126 -12.92 22.14 -7.69
N ALA A 127 -12.31 22.83 -8.66
CA ALA A 127 -11.87 22.27 -9.94
C ALA A 127 -10.77 21.21 -9.75
N LEU A 128 -9.81 21.44 -8.84
CA LEU A 128 -8.79 20.48 -8.47
C LEU A 128 -9.41 19.21 -7.87
N ASN A 129 -10.33 19.36 -6.93
CA ASN A 129 -11.03 18.24 -6.31
C ASN A 129 -11.88 17.46 -7.33
N HIS A 130 -12.51 18.15 -8.29
CA HIS A 130 -13.24 17.52 -9.39
C HIS A 130 -12.28 16.69 -10.27
N CYS A 131 -11.14 17.26 -10.66
CA CYS A 131 -10.10 16.54 -11.39
C CYS A 131 -9.64 15.27 -10.64
N TYR A 132 -9.42 15.36 -9.35
CA TYR A 132 -9.01 14.23 -8.53
C TYR A 132 -10.10 13.16 -8.40
N HIS A 133 -11.35 13.57 -8.28
CA HIS A 133 -12.48 12.65 -8.28
C HIS A 133 -12.60 11.89 -9.60
N ASP A 134 -12.49 12.57 -10.74
CA ASP A 134 -12.57 11.97 -12.07
C ASP A 134 -11.44 10.97 -12.34
N ASN A 135 -10.24 11.26 -11.83
CA ASN A 135 -9.09 10.38 -11.91
C ASN A 135 -9.07 9.30 -10.81
N LYS A 136 -10.06 9.28 -9.93
CA LYS A 136 -10.18 8.31 -8.82
C LYS A 136 -8.91 8.22 -7.98
N MET A 137 -8.36 9.39 -7.61
CA MET A 137 -7.06 9.52 -6.98
C MET A 137 -6.91 8.66 -5.72
N ARG A 138 -7.97 8.48 -4.94
CA ARG A 138 -7.97 7.59 -3.76
C ARG A 138 -7.45 6.17 -4.08
N TYR A 139 -7.77 5.63 -5.25
CA TYR A 139 -7.33 4.30 -5.68
C TYR A 139 -5.99 4.36 -6.43
N PHE A 140 -5.80 5.44 -7.19
CA PHE A 140 -4.55 5.70 -7.91
C PHE A 140 -3.37 5.81 -6.94
N ASP A 141 -3.50 6.59 -5.87
CA ASP A 141 -2.46 6.79 -4.84
C ASP A 141 -2.02 5.47 -4.20
N LYS A 142 -2.97 4.56 -3.91
CA LYS A 142 -2.63 3.24 -3.37
C LYS A 142 -1.83 2.39 -4.36
N ARG A 143 -2.16 2.47 -5.65
CA ARG A 143 -1.40 1.78 -6.70
C ARG A 143 -0.01 2.38 -6.85
N LEU A 144 0.08 3.69 -6.92
CA LEU A 144 1.33 4.44 -7.02
C LEU A 144 2.28 4.07 -5.87
N VAL A 145 1.84 4.22 -4.62
CA VAL A 145 2.67 3.93 -3.44
C VAL A 145 3.09 2.46 -3.42
N ARG A 146 2.18 1.53 -3.75
CA ARG A 146 2.54 0.10 -3.85
C ARG A 146 3.61 -0.14 -4.90
N THR A 147 3.51 0.50 -6.05
CA THR A 147 4.50 0.39 -7.13
C THR A 147 5.85 0.92 -6.69
N VAL A 148 5.91 2.12 -6.09
CA VAL A 148 7.16 2.71 -5.60
C VAL A 148 7.79 1.82 -4.51
N CYS A 149 7.00 1.32 -3.56
CA CYS A 149 7.50 0.42 -2.50
C CYS A 149 8.06 -0.91 -3.04
N LYS A 150 7.56 -1.36 -4.19
CA LYS A 150 7.93 -2.62 -4.84
C LYS A 150 9.09 -2.44 -5.83
N GLU A 151 9.03 -1.42 -6.68
CA GLU A 151 9.90 -1.25 -7.86
C GLU A 151 10.96 -0.16 -7.68
N CYS A 152 10.92 0.53 -6.54
CA CYS A 152 11.79 1.65 -6.17
C CYS A 152 11.62 2.90 -7.02
N GLU A 153 10.90 2.85 -8.13
CA GLU A 153 10.56 4.01 -8.95
C GLU A 153 9.16 3.91 -9.57
N ALA A 154 8.53 5.05 -9.74
CA ALA A 154 7.33 5.24 -10.55
C ALA A 154 7.20 6.70 -10.95
N ALA A 155 6.35 7.00 -11.92
CA ALA A 155 6.02 8.37 -12.26
C ALA A 155 4.52 8.52 -12.56
N GLU A 156 3.99 9.70 -12.29
CA GLU A 156 2.68 10.13 -12.75
C GLU A 156 2.86 11.04 -13.97
N LEU A 157 2.26 10.67 -15.08
CA LEU A 157 2.16 11.55 -16.24
C LEU A 157 0.76 12.16 -16.27
N TRP A 158 0.69 13.47 -16.14
CA TRP A 158 -0.52 14.25 -16.29
C TRP A 158 -0.66 14.71 -17.74
N TYR A 159 -1.79 14.46 -18.35
CA TYR A 159 -2.02 14.78 -19.76
C TYR A 159 -3.45 15.26 -20.02
N MET A 160 -3.62 15.94 -21.10
CA MET A 160 -4.93 16.41 -21.58
C MET A 160 -5.33 15.61 -22.80
N PRO A 161 -6.41 14.81 -22.74
CA PRO A 161 -6.92 14.12 -23.91
C PRO A 161 -7.29 15.10 -25.01
N THR A 162 -6.99 14.74 -26.25
CA THR A 162 -7.44 15.45 -27.43
C THR A 162 -8.60 14.70 -28.10
N ASP A 163 -9.45 15.43 -28.81
CA ASP A 163 -10.45 14.84 -29.71
C ASP A 163 -9.80 14.37 -31.03
N ALA A 164 -10.59 13.80 -31.92
CA ALA A 164 -10.13 13.34 -33.24
C ALA A 164 -9.54 14.46 -34.10
N GLU A 165 -9.87 15.71 -33.81
CA GLU A 165 -9.41 16.92 -34.51
C GLU A 165 -8.14 17.51 -33.83
N GLY A 166 -7.64 16.89 -32.78
CA GLY A 166 -6.45 17.33 -32.01
C GLY A 166 -6.70 18.47 -31.03
N LYS A 167 -7.98 18.82 -30.75
CA LYS A 167 -8.32 19.85 -29.77
C LYS A 167 -8.42 19.25 -28.36
N LEU A 168 -7.94 19.97 -27.37
CA LEU A 168 -8.01 19.59 -25.96
C LEU A 168 -9.47 19.45 -25.51
N ARG A 169 -9.82 18.31 -24.86
CA ARG A 169 -11.18 18.03 -24.37
C ARG A 169 -11.57 18.80 -23.10
N GLY A 170 -10.64 19.57 -22.52
CA GLY A 170 -10.90 20.29 -21.28
C GLY A 170 -10.93 19.40 -20.04
N GLU A 171 -10.36 18.20 -20.12
CA GLU A 171 -10.19 17.24 -19.03
C GLU A 171 -8.70 17.02 -18.78
N ILE A 172 -8.35 16.79 -17.53
CA ILE A 172 -6.98 16.40 -17.13
C ILE A 172 -7.03 14.96 -16.64
N ARG A 173 -6.15 14.12 -17.19
CA ARG A 173 -6.04 12.70 -16.85
C ARG A 173 -4.65 12.38 -16.34
N VAL A 174 -4.53 11.29 -15.58
CA VAL A 174 -3.27 10.80 -15.04
C VAL A 174 -3.01 9.36 -15.49
N GLN A 175 -1.77 9.08 -15.85
CA GLN A 175 -1.27 7.74 -16.13
C GLN A 175 -0.15 7.40 -15.16
N LEU A 176 -0.18 6.19 -14.61
CA LEU A 176 0.91 5.62 -13.83
C LEU A 176 1.93 4.99 -14.78
N LEU A 177 3.15 5.46 -14.71
CA LEU A 177 4.30 4.92 -15.44
C LEU A 177 5.18 4.14 -14.47
N SER A 178 5.55 2.94 -14.84
CA SER A 178 6.45 2.13 -14.01
C SER A 178 7.19 1.07 -14.84
N PRO A 179 8.33 0.58 -14.33
CA PRO A 179 9.07 -0.49 -14.99
C PRO A 179 8.25 -1.76 -15.25
N SER A 180 7.37 -2.16 -14.33
CA SER A 180 6.49 -3.33 -14.51
C SER A 180 5.41 -3.12 -15.59
N HIS A 181 5.11 -1.88 -15.96
CA HIS A 181 4.27 -1.56 -17.12
C HIS A 181 5.05 -1.47 -18.43
N GLY A 182 6.36 -1.75 -18.40
CA GLY A 182 7.24 -1.67 -19.56
C GLY A 182 7.83 -0.29 -19.83
N ASP A 183 7.69 0.65 -18.88
CA ASP A 183 8.23 1.98 -19.02
C ASP A 183 9.67 2.05 -18.49
N LYS A 184 10.57 2.68 -19.23
CA LYS A 184 11.87 3.11 -18.72
C LYS A 184 11.81 4.62 -18.46
N LEU A 185 12.09 5.01 -17.24
CA LEU A 185 11.89 6.36 -16.73
C LEU A 185 13.25 7.10 -16.63
N TYR A 186 13.31 8.30 -17.18
CA TYR A 186 14.54 9.11 -17.23
C TYR A 186 14.25 10.54 -16.76
N PRO A 187 14.27 10.79 -15.43
CA PRO A 187 14.15 12.16 -14.92
C PRO A 187 15.40 12.94 -15.24
N HIS A 188 15.24 14.19 -15.68
CA HIS A 188 16.35 15.12 -15.89
C HIS A 188 16.29 16.23 -14.83
N PHE A 189 17.43 16.42 -14.16
CA PHE A 189 17.58 17.43 -13.11
C PHE A 189 18.61 18.47 -13.55
N ASN A 190 18.32 19.74 -13.28
CA ASN A 190 19.25 20.84 -13.50
C ASN A 190 20.36 20.87 -12.42
N ASP A 191 21.24 21.87 -12.50
CA ASP A 191 22.37 22.03 -11.54
C ASP A 191 21.93 22.33 -10.10
N PHE A 192 20.66 22.68 -9.89
CA PHE A 192 20.05 22.94 -8.59
C PHE A 192 19.22 21.75 -8.08
N HIS A 193 19.39 20.57 -8.69
CA HIS A 193 18.62 19.36 -8.41
C HIS A 193 17.10 19.49 -8.58
N GLN A 194 16.65 20.48 -9.38
CA GLN A 194 15.24 20.61 -9.74
C GLN A 194 14.97 19.86 -11.04
N MET A 195 13.90 19.11 -11.10
CA MET A 195 13.48 18.39 -12.30
C MET A 195 12.96 19.39 -13.34
N ASP A 196 13.73 19.61 -14.40
CA ASP A 196 13.44 20.51 -15.53
C ASP A 196 12.99 19.76 -16.80
N GLY A 197 13.05 18.43 -16.79
CA GLY A 197 12.56 17.58 -17.86
C GLY A 197 12.37 16.14 -17.43
N PHE A 198 11.66 15.40 -18.25
CA PHE A 198 11.42 13.97 -18.03
C PHE A 198 11.36 13.25 -19.37
N ALA A 199 12.00 12.09 -19.48
CA ALA A 199 11.87 11.25 -20.66
C ALA A 199 11.35 9.86 -20.29
N ARG A 200 10.63 9.24 -21.23
CA ARG A 200 10.02 7.93 -21.10
C ARG A 200 10.31 7.12 -22.35
N GLU A 201 10.76 5.88 -22.19
CA GLU A 201 10.90 4.91 -23.28
C GLU A 201 9.92 3.77 -23.04
N TYR A 202 9.15 3.39 -24.06
CA TYR A 202 8.11 2.37 -23.96
C TYR A 202 7.77 1.78 -25.31
N TYR A 203 7.15 0.57 -25.31
CA TYR A 203 6.68 -0.07 -26.52
C TYR A 203 5.21 0.24 -26.80
N VAL A 204 4.91 0.53 -28.06
CA VAL A 204 3.54 0.60 -28.58
C VAL A 204 3.32 -0.61 -29.48
N TYR A 205 2.20 -1.31 -29.27
CA TYR A 205 1.83 -2.49 -30.04
C TYR A 205 0.72 -2.12 -31.02
N ASP A 206 0.87 -2.53 -32.27
CA ASP A 206 -0.20 -2.41 -33.26
C ASP A 206 -1.22 -3.56 -33.14
N GLU A 207 -2.29 -3.50 -33.93
CA GLU A 207 -3.35 -4.54 -33.95
C GLU A 207 -2.84 -5.92 -34.40
N LEU A 208 -1.70 -5.99 -35.07
CA LEU A 208 -1.06 -7.20 -35.57
C LEU A 208 -0.01 -7.76 -34.59
N GLY A 209 0.22 -7.08 -33.46
CA GLY A 209 1.21 -7.48 -32.46
C GLY A 209 2.65 -7.06 -32.78
N SER A 210 2.87 -6.26 -33.83
CA SER A 210 4.16 -5.59 -34.04
C SER A 210 4.40 -4.54 -32.98
N SER A 211 5.63 -4.41 -32.49
CA SER A 211 5.97 -3.41 -31.48
C SER A 211 6.89 -2.35 -32.04
N GLU A 212 6.60 -1.10 -31.73
CA GLU A 212 7.43 0.05 -32.04
C GLU A 212 7.93 0.69 -30.73
N LEU A 213 9.22 0.99 -30.66
CA LEU A 213 9.82 1.60 -29.48
C LEU A 213 9.70 3.12 -29.59
N HIS A 214 9.04 3.72 -28.62
CA HIS A 214 8.81 5.16 -28.50
C HIS A 214 9.68 5.76 -27.40
N PHE A 215 10.07 7.02 -27.58
CA PHE A 215 10.79 7.82 -26.60
C PHE A 215 10.19 9.23 -26.58
N ASP A 216 9.48 9.52 -25.48
CA ASP A 216 8.82 10.81 -25.29
C ASP A 216 9.60 11.65 -24.29
N VAL A 217 9.86 12.93 -24.63
CA VAL A 217 10.54 13.89 -23.76
C VAL A 217 9.60 15.04 -23.43
N TYR A 218 9.40 15.25 -22.14
CA TYR A 218 8.53 16.31 -21.60
C TYR A 218 9.39 17.43 -21.02
N THR A 219 9.20 18.64 -21.51
CA THR A 219 9.73 19.88 -20.97
C THR A 219 8.66 20.59 -20.16
N ASP A 220 8.85 21.85 -19.81
CA ASP A 220 7.84 22.66 -19.13
C ASP A 220 6.57 22.89 -19.97
N ARG A 221 6.68 22.95 -21.31
CA ARG A 221 5.59 23.29 -22.25
C ARG A 221 5.35 22.31 -23.36
N MET A 222 6.40 21.57 -23.79
CA MET A 222 6.35 20.75 -25.00
C MET A 222 6.62 19.29 -24.72
N CYS A 223 5.99 18.42 -25.48
CA CYS A 223 6.28 17.01 -25.58
C CYS A 223 6.94 16.75 -26.94
N TYR A 224 8.14 16.16 -26.94
CA TYR A 224 8.88 15.71 -28.11
C TYR A 224 8.71 14.20 -28.19
N GLN A 225 8.14 13.72 -29.30
CA GLN A 225 7.89 12.30 -29.51
C GLN A 225 8.86 11.76 -30.56
N TYR A 226 9.61 10.74 -30.17
CA TYR A 226 10.57 10.06 -31.03
C TYR A 226 10.17 8.58 -31.18
N THR A 227 10.43 8.02 -32.36
CA THR A 227 10.27 6.59 -32.65
C THR A 227 11.60 5.98 -33.07
N SER A 228 11.78 4.70 -32.76
CA SER A 228 12.97 3.94 -33.18
C SER A 228 12.76 3.41 -34.61
N GLY A 229 13.61 3.83 -35.54
CA GLY A 229 13.62 3.28 -36.88
C GLY A 229 14.17 1.85 -36.97
N SER A 230 13.92 1.17 -38.09
CA SER A 230 14.34 -0.22 -38.36
C SER A 230 15.86 -0.43 -38.25
N ASN A 231 16.66 0.62 -38.34
CA ASN A 231 18.11 0.58 -38.20
C ASN A 231 18.61 0.92 -36.79
N GLY A 232 17.74 0.95 -35.78
CA GLY A 232 18.09 1.27 -34.40
C GLY A 232 18.37 2.75 -34.11
N GLY A 233 18.15 3.64 -35.09
CA GLY A 233 18.28 5.10 -34.92
C GLY A 233 16.95 5.74 -34.49
N TRP A 234 17.03 6.83 -33.74
CA TRP A 234 15.85 7.60 -33.32
C TRP A 234 15.46 8.65 -34.39
N LYS A 235 14.16 8.85 -34.56
CA LYS A 235 13.59 9.87 -35.43
C LYS A 235 12.59 10.69 -34.65
N LEU A 236 12.64 12.02 -34.77
CA LEU A 236 11.64 12.92 -34.21
C LEU A 236 10.37 12.88 -35.08
N ASP A 237 9.26 12.43 -34.53
CA ASP A 237 7.99 12.33 -35.23
C ASP A 237 7.13 13.58 -35.02
N SER A 238 7.05 14.08 -33.80
CA SER A 238 6.22 15.24 -33.51
C SER A 238 6.70 16.04 -32.31
N VAL A 239 6.37 17.34 -32.32
CA VAL A 239 6.52 18.24 -31.17
C VAL A 239 5.17 18.89 -30.92
N LYS A 240 4.62 18.69 -29.73
CA LYS A 240 3.28 19.15 -29.38
C LYS A 240 3.26 19.85 -28.02
N PRO A 241 2.50 20.96 -27.88
CA PRO A 241 2.26 21.51 -26.55
C PRO A 241 1.36 20.56 -25.74
N HIS A 242 1.71 20.33 -24.48
CA HIS A 242 0.93 19.44 -23.62
C HIS A 242 -0.11 20.18 -22.73
N GLY A 243 -0.17 21.50 -22.81
CA GLY A 243 -1.18 22.32 -22.14
C GLY A 243 -0.84 22.72 -20.69
N PHE A 244 0.26 22.25 -20.14
CA PHE A 244 0.77 22.67 -18.82
C PHE A 244 1.89 23.71 -18.99
N THR A 245 2.20 24.44 -17.92
CA THR A 245 3.33 25.40 -17.86
C THR A 245 4.48 24.88 -17.00
N LYS A 246 4.38 23.64 -16.56
CA LYS A 246 5.40 22.91 -15.79
C LYS A 246 5.55 21.52 -16.40
N VAL A 247 6.68 20.86 -16.18
CA VAL A 247 6.85 19.45 -16.60
C VAL A 247 5.70 18.63 -16.01
N PRO A 248 4.86 18.00 -16.87
CA PRO A 248 3.61 17.38 -16.43
C PRO A 248 3.83 15.99 -15.79
N VAL A 249 4.98 15.80 -15.16
CA VAL A 249 5.38 14.53 -14.56
C VAL A 249 5.79 14.75 -13.12
N VAL A 250 5.32 13.84 -12.26
CA VAL A 250 5.80 13.70 -10.88
C VAL A 250 6.54 12.38 -10.79
N TYR A 251 7.82 12.42 -10.49
CA TYR A 251 8.69 11.25 -10.41
C TYR A 251 8.97 10.89 -8.95
N TYR A 252 8.79 9.61 -8.63
CA TYR A 252 9.01 9.03 -7.31
C TYR A 252 10.17 8.07 -7.37
N ARG A 253 11.05 8.15 -6.39
CA ARG A 253 12.19 7.25 -6.25
C ARG A 253 12.48 6.99 -4.79
N GLN A 254 12.75 5.74 -4.47
CA GLN A 254 13.37 5.31 -3.21
C GLN A 254 14.58 4.42 -3.52
N ASP A 255 15.54 4.35 -2.58
CA ASP A 255 16.81 3.68 -2.83
C ASP A 255 16.70 2.16 -2.76
N GLU A 256 15.80 1.63 -1.93
CA GLU A 256 15.63 0.21 -1.65
C GLU A 256 14.14 -0.16 -1.58
N ALA A 257 13.79 -1.39 -1.97
CA ALA A 257 12.44 -1.92 -1.77
C ALA A 257 12.13 -2.10 -0.27
N GLU A 258 10.85 -2.07 0.11
CA GLU A 258 10.43 -2.06 1.53
C GLU A 258 10.90 -3.27 2.34
N TRP A 259 11.23 -4.38 1.71
CA TRP A 259 11.68 -5.62 2.35
C TRP A 259 13.17 -5.90 2.19
N GLU A 260 13.90 -5.10 1.42
CA GLU A 260 15.25 -5.43 0.97
C GLU A 260 16.24 -5.61 2.13
N THR A 261 16.09 -4.79 3.17
CA THR A 261 16.92 -4.89 4.39
C THR A 261 16.73 -6.20 5.17
N VAL A 262 15.57 -6.87 5.01
CA VAL A 262 15.22 -8.11 5.71
C VAL A 262 15.05 -9.33 4.80
N GLN A 263 15.36 -9.22 3.52
CA GLN A 263 15.22 -10.31 2.56
C GLN A 263 15.94 -11.59 3.01
N TRP A 264 17.13 -11.45 3.56
CA TRP A 264 17.90 -12.56 4.11
C TRP A 264 17.17 -13.32 5.24
N ALA A 265 16.41 -12.60 6.08
CA ALA A 265 15.63 -13.20 7.16
C ALA A 265 14.42 -13.96 6.59
N ILE A 266 13.78 -13.41 5.56
CA ILE A 266 12.65 -14.06 4.87
C ILE A 266 13.13 -15.38 4.22
N GLU A 267 14.24 -15.38 3.48
CA GLU A 267 14.82 -16.59 2.89
C GLU A 267 15.19 -17.63 3.94
N ARG A 268 15.68 -17.18 5.11
CA ARG A 268 15.99 -18.08 6.23
C ARG A 268 14.71 -18.70 6.81
N ILE A 269 13.63 -17.93 6.99
CA ILE A 269 12.32 -18.42 7.44
C ILE A 269 11.81 -19.50 6.48
N GLU A 270 11.83 -19.26 5.18
CA GLU A 270 11.41 -20.22 4.15
C GLU A 270 12.21 -21.52 4.22
N THR A 271 13.51 -21.39 4.42
CA THR A 271 14.40 -22.57 4.60
C THR A 271 14.04 -23.34 5.86
N CYS A 272 13.83 -22.68 7.01
CA CYS A 272 13.47 -23.32 8.27
C CYS A 272 12.12 -24.04 8.16
N VAL A 273 11.09 -23.37 7.63
CA VAL A 273 9.76 -23.95 7.45
C VAL A 273 9.79 -25.12 6.48
N SER A 274 10.54 -25.02 5.38
CA SER A 274 10.69 -26.12 4.41
C SER A 274 11.43 -27.33 5.01
N ASN A 275 12.47 -27.10 5.79
CA ASN A 275 13.17 -28.19 6.51
C ASN A 275 12.27 -28.84 7.57
N TRP A 276 11.44 -28.04 8.22
CA TRP A 276 10.46 -28.55 9.17
C TRP A 276 9.40 -29.40 8.48
N GLY A 277 8.94 -28.98 7.28
CA GLY A 277 8.05 -29.76 6.42
C GLY A 277 8.66 -31.12 6.06
N ASP A 278 9.91 -31.14 5.55
CA ASP A 278 10.63 -32.38 5.24
C ASP A 278 10.73 -33.33 6.45
N THR A 279 10.96 -32.76 7.64
CA THR A 279 11.09 -33.51 8.88
C THR A 279 9.74 -34.10 9.29
N ASN A 280 8.68 -33.31 9.21
CA ASN A 280 7.31 -33.78 9.49
C ASN A 280 6.89 -34.89 8.54
N ASP A 281 7.17 -34.76 7.23
CA ASP A 281 6.88 -35.79 6.25
C ASP A 281 7.68 -37.09 6.52
N TYR A 282 8.93 -36.93 6.94
CA TYR A 282 9.76 -38.08 7.27
C TYR A 282 9.28 -38.82 8.53
N PHE A 283 8.86 -38.11 9.59
CA PHE A 283 8.42 -38.70 10.84
C PHE A 283 6.91 -38.89 10.96
N GLY A 284 6.13 -38.31 10.05
CA GLY A 284 4.67 -38.46 10.00
C GLY A 284 4.19 -39.91 9.77
N THR A 285 5.09 -40.76 9.26
CA THR A 285 4.86 -42.22 9.16
C THR A 285 5.57 -42.91 10.32
N PRO A 286 4.86 -43.62 11.21
CA PRO A 286 5.50 -44.33 12.33
C PRO A 286 6.62 -45.24 11.87
N LYS A 287 7.79 -45.12 12.44
CA LYS A 287 8.94 -45.99 12.23
C LYS A 287 9.14 -46.91 13.39
N TYR A 288 9.14 -48.16 13.12
CA TYR A 288 9.31 -49.19 14.16
C TYR A 288 10.72 -49.71 14.10
N PHE A 289 11.39 -49.72 15.27
CA PHE A 289 12.62 -50.46 15.46
C PHE A 289 12.28 -51.76 16.17
N ILE A 290 12.55 -52.86 15.49
CA ILE A 290 12.23 -54.19 15.97
C ILE A 290 13.54 -54.94 16.19
N LYS A 291 13.77 -55.38 17.45
CA LYS A 291 14.86 -56.25 17.80
C LYS A 291 14.27 -57.65 18.04
N GLY A 292 14.70 -58.68 17.30
CA GLY A 292 14.17 -60.04 17.38
C GLY A 292 13.51 -60.50 16.08
N ARG A 293 12.88 -61.69 16.09
CA ARG A 293 12.21 -62.30 14.97
C ARG A 293 10.72 -61.91 14.96
N LEU A 294 10.26 -61.29 13.89
CA LEU A 294 8.86 -60.97 13.69
C LEU A 294 8.17 -62.10 12.95
N GLU A 295 6.99 -62.57 13.41
CA GLU A 295 6.24 -63.67 12.84
C GLU A 295 5.04 -63.21 12.00
N GLY A 296 4.63 -61.95 12.15
CA GLY A 296 3.58 -61.32 11.37
C GLY A 296 3.73 -59.82 11.23
N PHE A 297 3.41 -59.29 10.03
CA PHE A 297 3.36 -57.86 9.72
C PHE A 297 1.94 -57.48 9.36
N ALA A 298 1.46 -56.38 9.85
CA ALA A 298 0.18 -55.84 9.46
C ALA A 298 0.21 -55.29 8.00
N GLU A 299 -0.80 -55.57 7.21
CA GLU A 299 -0.93 -55.03 5.86
C GLU A 299 -1.34 -53.54 5.91
N LYS A 300 -0.99 -52.84 4.83
CA LYS A 300 -1.28 -51.40 4.72
C LYS A 300 -2.80 -51.18 4.70
N GLY A 301 -3.34 -50.58 5.77
CA GLY A 301 -4.78 -50.26 5.87
C GLY A 301 -5.53 -51.05 6.94
N GLU A 302 -4.93 -52.05 7.57
CA GLU A 302 -5.55 -52.75 8.71
C GLU A 302 -5.64 -51.86 9.93
N GLN A 303 -6.84 -51.65 10.44
CA GLN A 303 -7.10 -51.01 11.72
C GLN A 303 -6.99 -52.01 12.88
N GLY A 304 -6.11 -51.74 13.86
CA GLY A 304 -5.95 -52.65 15.01
C GLY A 304 -5.01 -53.83 14.78
N ALA A 305 -4.04 -53.68 13.87
CA ALA A 305 -3.08 -54.73 13.57
C ALA A 305 -2.21 -55.09 14.79
N VAL A 306 -2.12 -56.37 15.08
CA VAL A 306 -1.30 -56.92 16.19
C VAL A 306 0.00 -57.49 15.59
N PHE A 307 1.14 -56.99 16.13
CA PHE A 307 2.44 -57.56 15.74
C PHE A 307 2.74 -58.74 16.65
N GLN A 308 3.00 -59.91 16.04
CA GLN A 308 3.41 -61.12 16.75
C GLN A 308 4.91 -61.32 16.65
N GLY A 309 5.55 -61.50 17.78
CA GLY A 309 7.00 -61.78 17.87
C GLY A 309 7.33 -62.81 18.94
N GLY A 310 8.51 -63.42 18.85
CA GLY A 310 9.02 -64.39 19.81
C GLY A 310 9.29 -63.74 21.19
N THR A 311 9.58 -64.56 22.21
CA THR A 311 9.77 -64.16 23.60
C THR A 311 10.83 -63.08 23.85
N ASP A 312 11.79 -62.89 22.92
CA ASP A 312 12.86 -61.89 23.03
C ASP A 312 12.65 -60.70 22.10
N THR A 313 11.45 -60.55 21.48
CA THR A 313 11.15 -59.48 20.53
C THR A 313 10.82 -58.19 21.28
N GLN A 314 11.56 -57.14 21.00
CA GLN A 314 11.31 -55.77 21.47
C GLN A 314 10.96 -54.90 20.28
N MET A 315 9.87 -54.13 20.41
CA MET A 315 9.43 -53.18 19.43
C MET A 315 9.41 -51.80 20.05
N ASN A 316 10.14 -50.87 19.45
CA ASN A 316 10.15 -49.46 19.85
C ASN A 316 9.68 -48.61 18.67
N VAL A 317 8.81 -47.67 18.93
CA VAL A 317 8.46 -46.64 17.94
C VAL A 317 9.57 -45.60 17.97
N LEU A 318 10.18 -45.35 16.83
CA LEU A 318 11.12 -44.24 16.68
C LEU A 318 10.31 -42.97 16.54
N SER A 319 10.13 -42.27 17.64
CA SER A 319 9.57 -40.93 17.67
C SER A 319 10.67 -39.87 17.52
N TRP A 320 10.28 -38.71 16.98
CA TRP A 320 11.18 -37.59 16.88
C TRP A 320 11.23 -36.84 18.23
N ASP A 321 12.36 -37.01 18.95
CA ASP A 321 12.63 -36.31 20.23
C ASP A 321 13.26 -34.94 20.06
N ASN A 322 13.55 -34.49 18.82
CA ASN A 322 14.09 -33.17 18.60
C ASN A 322 13.00 -32.13 18.76
N SER A 323 13.27 -31.19 19.63
CA SER A 323 12.42 -30.12 20.10
C SER A 323 11.81 -29.29 18.95
N PRO A 324 10.53 -29.49 18.56
CA PRO A 324 9.86 -28.60 17.63
C PRO A 324 9.80 -27.16 18.15
N GLU A 325 9.98 -26.96 19.45
CA GLU A 325 10.01 -25.67 20.12
C GLU A 325 11.23 -24.81 19.69
N SER A 326 12.41 -25.42 19.47
CA SER A 326 13.57 -24.67 18.96
C SER A 326 13.35 -24.12 17.57
N VAL A 327 12.75 -24.91 16.67
CA VAL A 327 12.43 -24.46 15.30
C VAL A 327 11.37 -23.37 15.31
N LYS A 328 10.32 -23.54 16.12
CA LYS A 328 9.29 -22.50 16.29
C LYS A 328 9.89 -21.21 16.86
N GLY A 329 10.78 -21.34 17.85
CA GLY A 329 11.48 -20.20 18.45
C GLY A 329 12.34 -19.44 17.45
N GLU A 330 13.10 -20.14 16.59
CA GLU A 330 13.88 -19.53 15.52
C GLU A 330 12.98 -18.79 14.52
N ILE A 331 11.91 -19.41 14.05
CA ILE A 331 10.97 -18.81 13.09
C ILE A 331 10.32 -17.57 13.72
N ALA A 332 9.84 -17.66 14.97
CA ALA A 332 9.22 -16.52 15.64
C ALA A 332 10.20 -15.37 15.83
N TYR A 333 11.46 -15.66 16.19
CA TYR A 333 12.51 -14.64 16.33
C TYR A 333 12.83 -13.97 15.00
N LEU A 334 12.89 -14.71 13.89
CA LEU A 334 13.11 -14.16 12.56
C LEU A 334 11.95 -13.29 12.11
N PHE A 335 10.70 -13.68 12.38
CA PHE A 335 9.54 -12.81 12.11
C PHE A 335 9.60 -11.52 12.93
N ASN A 336 10.02 -11.58 14.20
CA ASN A 336 10.21 -10.39 15.01
C ASN A 336 11.28 -9.46 14.41
N ILE A 337 12.36 -10.00 13.85
CA ILE A 337 13.35 -9.22 13.09
C ILE A 337 12.69 -8.54 11.90
N VAL A 338 11.94 -9.29 11.10
CA VAL A 338 11.25 -8.74 9.92
C VAL A 338 10.35 -7.57 10.34
N TYR A 339 9.46 -7.74 11.32
CA TYR A 339 8.56 -6.69 11.77
C TYR A 339 9.29 -5.48 12.36
N SER A 340 10.32 -5.72 13.18
CA SER A 340 11.08 -4.64 13.82
C SER A 340 11.85 -3.78 12.83
N PHE A 341 12.58 -4.40 11.89
CA PHE A 341 13.41 -3.67 10.95
C PHE A 341 12.63 -3.07 9.77
N THR A 342 11.47 -3.61 9.44
CA THR A 342 10.58 -2.98 8.47
C THR A 342 9.61 -1.99 9.11
N SER A 343 9.61 -1.87 10.44
CA SER A 343 8.65 -1.04 11.20
C SER A 343 7.20 -1.36 10.84
N THR A 344 6.89 -2.64 10.65
CA THR A 344 5.54 -3.15 10.40
C THR A 344 5.00 -3.84 11.66
N ALA A 345 3.67 -3.90 11.81
CA ALA A 345 3.04 -4.60 12.91
C ALA A 345 2.75 -6.05 12.56
N ASP A 346 2.92 -6.94 13.51
CA ASP A 346 2.35 -8.28 13.41
C ASP A 346 0.83 -8.22 13.65
N ILE A 347 0.06 -8.24 12.57
CA ILE A 347 -1.41 -8.26 12.59
C ILE A 347 -1.96 -9.69 12.50
N SER A 348 -1.17 -10.72 12.87
CA SER A 348 -1.65 -12.10 12.90
C SER A 348 -2.83 -12.25 13.87
N PHE A 349 -3.71 -13.21 13.56
CA PHE A 349 -4.89 -13.48 14.39
C PHE A 349 -4.51 -13.82 15.85
N GLU A 350 -3.40 -14.53 16.04
CA GLU A 350 -2.89 -14.89 17.38
C GLU A 350 -2.52 -13.64 18.19
N ASN A 351 -1.77 -12.71 17.61
CA ASN A 351 -1.42 -11.47 18.29
C ASN A 351 -2.64 -10.56 18.52
N MET A 352 -3.54 -10.48 17.55
CA MET A 352 -4.77 -9.71 17.72
C MET A 352 -5.70 -10.33 18.77
N LYS A 353 -5.72 -11.66 18.92
CA LYS A 353 -6.48 -12.36 19.97
C LYS A 353 -5.93 -12.12 21.36
N THR A 354 -4.59 -12.07 21.53
CA THR A 354 -3.96 -11.77 22.81
C THR A 354 -4.27 -10.35 23.30
N LEU A 355 -4.58 -9.44 22.39
CA LEU A 355 -5.02 -8.07 22.71
C LEU A 355 -6.40 -8.00 23.36
N GLY A 356 -7.22 -9.03 23.28
CA GLY A 356 -8.49 -9.24 23.98
C GLY A 356 -9.36 -8.00 24.19
N SER A 357 -10.57 -8.20 24.68
CA SER A 357 -11.53 -7.12 24.99
C SER A 357 -11.11 -6.15 26.10
N ASN A 358 -10.05 -6.49 26.86
CA ASN A 358 -9.58 -5.71 28.01
C ASN A 358 -8.32 -4.87 27.73
N THR A 359 -7.81 -4.87 26.48
CA THR A 359 -6.64 -4.06 26.14
C THR A 359 -7.08 -2.61 25.96
N SER A 360 -6.47 -1.68 26.72
CA SER A 360 -6.78 -0.26 26.62
C SER A 360 -6.42 0.29 25.23
N GLY A 361 -7.18 1.26 24.73
CA GLY A 361 -6.84 1.94 23.48
C GLY A 361 -5.45 2.55 23.46
N ALA A 362 -4.90 2.92 24.64
CA ALA A 362 -3.52 3.38 24.76
C ALA A 362 -2.50 2.27 24.47
N ALA A 363 -2.72 1.03 24.93
CA ALA A 363 -1.83 -0.09 24.63
C ALA A 363 -1.88 -0.47 23.14
N ILE A 364 -3.05 -0.44 22.52
CA ILE A 364 -3.21 -0.66 21.08
C ILE A 364 -2.42 0.41 20.30
N ARG A 365 -2.51 1.69 20.68
CA ARG A 365 -1.75 2.76 20.03
C ARG A 365 -0.23 2.57 20.14
N LEU A 366 0.25 2.12 21.29
CA LEU A 366 1.68 1.85 21.49
C LEU A 366 2.19 0.74 20.56
N MET A 367 1.41 -0.33 20.34
CA MET A 367 1.78 -1.42 19.43
C MET A 367 1.89 -0.97 17.97
N PHE A 368 1.06 0.00 17.57
CA PHE A 368 1.08 0.54 16.20
C PHE A 368 1.96 1.77 16.04
N THR A 369 2.75 2.14 17.06
CA THR A 369 3.63 3.32 17.01
C THR A 369 4.67 3.20 15.90
N ALA A 370 5.33 2.05 15.73
CA ALA A 370 6.35 1.87 14.70
C ALA A 370 5.79 1.97 13.27
N PRO A 371 4.68 1.29 12.90
CA PRO A 371 4.02 1.50 11.62
C PRO A 371 3.55 2.93 11.39
N TYR A 372 3.07 3.60 12.45
CA TYR A 372 2.65 5.00 12.36
C TYR A 372 3.83 5.92 12.06
N MET A 373 4.95 5.76 12.79
CA MET A 373 6.18 6.52 12.53
C MET A 373 6.72 6.27 11.12
N LYS A 374 6.67 5.02 10.63
CA LYS A 374 7.06 4.71 9.25
C LYS A 374 6.16 5.42 8.24
N ALA A 375 4.84 5.41 8.46
CA ALA A 375 3.91 6.12 7.60
C ALA A 375 4.19 7.63 7.61
N ASP A 376 4.51 8.21 8.76
CA ASP A 376 4.86 9.62 8.90
C ASP A 376 6.16 9.96 8.14
N LEU A 377 7.21 9.13 8.28
CA LEU A 377 8.45 9.29 7.50
C LEU A 377 8.20 9.21 5.98
N LYS A 378 7.28 8.37 5.54
CA LYS A 378 6.90 8.32 4.12
C LYS A 378 6.23 9.61 3.64
N THR A 379 5.60 10.38 4.53
CA THR A 379 4.99 11.66 4.15
C THR A 379 6.03 12.70 3.74
N GLU A 380 7.30 12.56 4.11
CA GLU A 380 8.39 13.42 3.65
C GLU A 380 8.45 13.43 2.12
N MET A 381 8.61 12.27 1.50
CA MET A 381 8.68 12.15 0.04
C MET A 381 7.31 12.38 -0.62
N TYR A 382 6.28 11.69 -0.14
CA TYR A 382 4.97 11.79 -0.78
C TYR A 382 4.31 13.15 -0.60
N GLY A 383 4.58 13.85 0.51
CA GLY A 383 4.09 15.21 0.76
C GLY A 383 4.62 16.20 -0.26
N GLU A 384 5.93 16.21 -0.49
CA GLU A 384 6.56 17.05 -1.50
C GLU A 384 6.02 16.72 -2.91
N MET A 385 5.97 15.44 -3.27
CA MET A 385 5.55 15.03 -4.60
C MET A 385 4.06 15.29 -4.85
N PHE A 386 3.20 15.11 -3.85
CA PHE A 386 1.76 15.41 -3.98
C PHE A 386 1.49 16.92 -4.01
N THR A 387 2.32 17.74 -3.34
CA THR A 387 2.30 19.21 -3.51
C THR A 387 2.70 19.58 -4.94
N ARG A 388 3.76 18.96 -5.49
CA ARG A 388 4.13 19.14 -6.91
C ARG A 388 2.99 18.74 -7.85
N ARG A 389 2.30 17.63 -7.57
CA ARG A 389 1.11 17.18 -8.30
C ARG A 389 0.04 18.26 -8.33
N SER A 390 -0.34 18.77 -7.17
CA SER A 390 -1.39 19.80 -7.07
C SER A 390 -1.02 21.07 -7.83
N ASN A 391 0.25 21.47 -7.78
CA ASN A 391 0.78 22.61 -8.51
C ASN A 391 0.76 22.41 -10.03
N ILE A 392 1.08 21.21 -10.53
CA ILE A 392 1.00 20.89 -11.96
C ILE A 392 -0.45 20.96 -12.42
N VAL A 393 -1.37 20.32 -11.73
CA VAL A 393 -2.79 20.25 -12.09
C VAL A 393 -3.43 21.63 -12.02
N SER A 394 -3.20 22.41 -10.96
CA SER A 394 -3.73 23.78 -10.81
C SER A 394 -3.26 24.69 -11.92
N ASN A 395 -1.97 24.64 -12.28
CA ASN A 395 -1.44 25.37 -13.44
C ASN A 395 -2.08 24.94 -14.75
N GLY A 396 -2.29 23.63 -14.94
CA GLY A 396 -2.97 23.10 -16.12
C GLY A 396 -4.42 23.60 -16.23
N ILE A 397 -5.17 23.61 -15.11
CA ILE A 397 -6.54 24.14 -15.03
C ILE A 397 -6.55 25.61 -15.43
N CYS A 398 -5.69 26.44 -14.84
CA CYS A 398 -5.62 27.88 -15.13
C CYS A 398 -5.20 28.16 -16.58
N ASN A 399 -4.25 27.38 -17.13
CA ASN A 399 -3.73 27.64 -18.49
C ASN A 399 -4.73 27.27 -19.58
N THR A 400 -5.51 26.21 -19.39
CA THR A 400 -6.41 25.68 -20.42
C THR A 400 -7.88 25.97 -20.17
N GLY A 401 -8.24 26.38 -18.96
CA GLY A 401 -9.62 26.53 -18.54
C GLY A 401 -10.36 25.19 -18.39
N ALA A 402 -9.63 24.09 -18.17
CA ALA A 402 -10.21 22.79 -17.84
C ALA A 402 -10.99 22.87 -16.53
N TYR A 403 -12.17 22.24 -16.48
CA TYR A 403 -13.11 22.25 -15.36
C TYR A 403 -13.70 23.63 -14.99
N VAL A 404 -12.93 24.72 -15.10
CA VAL A 404 -13.38 26.07 -14.75
C VAL A 404 -12.72 27.10 -15.66
N LYS A 405 -13.49 28.10 -16.11
CA LYS A 405 -13.00 29.18 -16.97
C LYS A 405 -12.82 30.49 -16.18
N GLY A 406 -11.91 31.33 -16.66
CA GLY A 406 -11.75 32.69 -16.14
C GLY A 406 -10.90 32.81 -14.87
N ILE A 407 -10.11 31.77 -14.54
CA ILE A 407 -9.10 31.83 -13.49
C ILE A 407 -7.74 32.05 -14.16
N GLY A 408 -7.03 33.11 -13.77
CA GLY A 408 -5.70 33.41 -14.31
C GLY A 408 -4.61 32.59 -13.63
N GLN A 409 -3.43 32.53 -14.25
CA GLN A 409 -2.24 31.86 -13.71
C GLN A 409 -1.78 32.48 -12.37
N ASP A 410 -2.01 33.79 -12.20
CA ASP A 410 -1.73 34.52 -10.96
C ASP A 410 -2.36 33.89 -9.71
N VAL A 411 -3.54 33.28 -9.85
CA VAL A 411 -4.21 32.57 -8.75
C VAL A 411 -3.44 31.31 -8.36
N ALA A 412 -3.02 30.52 -9.35
CA ALA A 412 -2.27 29.28 -9.13
C ALA A 412 -0.81 29.54 -8.63
N GLU A 413 -0.27 30.74 -8.86
CA GLU A 413 1.05 31.14 -8.38
C GLU A 413 1.03 31.63 -6.91
N ASN A 414 -0.13 32.12 -6.44
CA ASN A 414 -0.27 32.68 -5.10
C ASN A 414 -0.90 31.74 -4.07
N ILE A 415 -1.33 30.54 -4.48
CA ILE A 415 -1.92 29.55 -3.60
C ILE A 415 -1.39 28.16 -3.92
N ASP A 416 -1.00 27.46 -2.87
CA ASP A 416 -0.62 26.05 -2.94
C ASP A 416 -1.69 25.18 -2.29
N PHE A 417 -1.84 23.94 -2.78
CA PHE A 417 -2.71 22.95 -2.17
C PHE A 417 -1.85 21.80 -1.65
N GLU A 418 -1.62 21.82 -0.35
CA GLU A 418 -0.79 20.85 0.34
C GLU A 418 -1.58 19.63 0.75
N PRO A 419 -1.02 18.41 0.55
CA PRO A 419 -1.66 17.17 0.95
C PRO A 419 -1.68 17.03 2.48
N VAL A 420 -2.80 16.57 3.01
CA VAL A 420 -2.96 16.23 4.42
C VAL A 420 -3.12 14.71 4.51
N PHE A 421 -2.08 14.05 4.97
CA PHE A 421 -2.10 12.63 5.27
C PHE A 421 -2.73 12.40 6.64
N LYS A 422 -3.54 11.36 6.74
CA LYS A 422 -4.14 10.90 8.00
C LYS A 422 -3.81 9.42 8.14
N PRO A 423 -2.58 9.07 8.59
CA PRO A 423 -2.20 7.68 8.79
C PRO A 423 -3.21 6.94 9.67
N TYR A 424 -3.39 5.65 9.39
CA TYR A 424 -4.33 4.84 10.15
C TYR A 424 -3.82 4.63 11.57
N LEU A 425 -4.66 4.92 12.53
CA LEU A 425 -4.46 4.60 13.92
C LEU A 425 -5.70 3.86 14.41
N PRO A 426 -5.57 2.63 14.90
CA PRO A 426 -6.69 1.93 15.50
C PRO A 426 -7.29 2.76 16.62
N LYS A 427 -8.61 2.94 16.59
CA LYS A 427 -9.37 3.69 17.60
C LYS A 427 -10.23 2.70 18.35
N ASN A 428 -10.34 2.89 19.66
CA ASN A 428 -11.36 2.23 20.47
C ASN A 428 -12.58 3.16 20.50
N ASP A 429 -13.63 2.80 19.76
CA ASP A 429 -14.82 3.63 19.65
C ASP A 429 -15.52 3.83 21.00
N VAL A 430 -15.48 2.83 21.89
CA VAL A 430 -16.05 2.95 23.25
C VAL A 430 -15.27 3.98 24.08
N GLU A 431 -13.94 3.94 24.06
CA GLU A 431 -13.09 4.92 24.75
C GLU A 431 -13.30 6.32 24.18
N LEU A 432 -13.40 6.43 22.85
CA LEU A 432 -13.65 7.71 22.18
C LEU A 432 -15.01 8.29 22.57
N LEU A 433 -16.06 7.48 22.61
CA LEU A 433 -17.39 7.90 23.08
C LEU A 433 -17.36 8.37 24.54
N GLN A 434 -16.65 7.66 25.41
CA GLN A 434 -16.48 8.06 26.81
C GLN A 434 -15.74 9.41 26.93
N LEU A 435 -14.67 9.62 26.14
CA LEU A 435 -13.93 10.88 26.10
C LEU A 435 -14.79 12.02 25.59
N ILE A 436 -15.56 11.82 24.51
CA ILE A 436 -16.49 12.82 23.98
C ILE A 436 -17.54 13.18 25.03
N THR A 437 -18.15 12.18 25.67
CA THR A 437 -19.15 12.39 26.73
C THR A 437 -18.56 13.15 27.92
N SER A 438 -17.37 12.75 28.37
CA SER A 438 -16.69 13.43 29.49
C SER A 438 -16.28 14.86 29.16
N SER A 439 -15.83 15.14 27.94
CA SER A 439 -15.42 16.46 27.49
C SER A 439 -16.61 17.41 27.24
N ASN A 440 -17.81 16.85 27.06
CA ASN A 440 -19.04 17.62 26.80
C ASN A 440 -19.93 17.76 28.04
N ASN A 441 -19.68 17.01 29.13
CA ASN A 441 -20.38 17.11 30.42
C ASN A 441 -19.63 18.05 31.38
N GLY A 442 -20.38 18.85 32.12
CA GLY A 442 -19.80 19.79 33.11
C GLY A 442 -19.18 21.02 32.47
N ALA A 443 -17.91 21.31 32.80
CA ALA A 443 -17.15 22.38 32.16
C ALA A 443 -16.80 21.96 30.73
N LYS A 444 -17.60 22.39 29.76
CA LYS A 444 -17.44 21.98 28.34
C LYS A 444 -16.08 22.39 27.79
N SER A 445 -15.25 21.41 27.48
CA SER A 445 -14.00 21.59 26.76
C SER A 445 -14.15 21.38 25.24
N THR A 446 -15.29 20.81 24.80
CA THR A 446 -15.58 20.53 23.37
C THR A 446 -16.97 21.07 23.03
N SER A 447 -17.12 21.71 21.86
CA SER A 447 -18.42 22.18 21.38
C SER A 447 -19.31 20.99 21.01
N ASN A 448 -20.65 21.15 21.13
CA ASN A 448 -21.61 20.12 20.71
C ASN A 448 -21.41 19.71 19.25
N ARG A 449 -21.16 20.67 18.36
CA ARG A 449 -20.89 20.41 16.95
C ARG A 449 -19.65 19.52 16.77
N ARG A 450 -18.57 19.83 17.50
CA ARG A 450 -17.34 19.02 17.43
C ARG A 450 -17.53 17.64 18.04
N ALA A 451 -18.33 17.52 19.08
CA ALA A 451 -18.70 16.23 19.66
C ALA A 451 -19.47 15.34 18.67
N ILE A 452 -20.41 15.93 17.91
CA ILE A 452 -21.16 15.23 16.84
C ILE A 452 -20.21 14.79 15.69
N GLU A 453 -19.29 15.66 15.28
CA GLU A 453 -18.30 15.36 14.23
C GLU A 453 -17.32 14.25 14.63
N LEU A 454 -16.94 14.15 15.89
CA LEU A 454 -16.00 13.17 16.40
C LEU A 454 -16.66 11.83 16.78
N ASN A 455 -18.00 11.78 16.88
CA ASN A 455 -18.70 10.58 17.28
C ASN A 455 -18.63 9.51 16.16
N PRO A 456 -18.02 8.35 16.43
CA PRO A 456 -17.82 7.31 15.42
C PRO A 456 -19.12 6.63 14.95
N LEU A 457 -20.23 6.85 15.65
CA LEU A 457 -21.54 6.32 15.26
C LEU A 457 -22.28 7.21 14.25
N ASN A 458 -21.78 8.41 13.96
CA ASN A 458 -22.42 9.35 13.06
C ASN A 458 -21.81 9.25 11.66
N ASP A 459 -22.53 8.66 10.72
CA ASP A 459 -22.12 8.59 9.31
C ASP A 459 -22.15 9.95 8.61
N ASP A 460 -23.14 10.81 8.95
CA ASP A 460 -23.29 12.17 8.44
C ASP A 460 -23.47 13.17 9.60
N PRO A 461 -22.40 13.79 10.08
CA PRO A 461 -22.44 14.74 11.19
C PRO A 461 -23.36 15.96 10.95
N ASN A 462 -23.52 16.39 9.68
CA ASN A 462 -24.36 17.54 9.37
C ASN A 462 -25.85 17.18 9.47
N LYS A 463 -26.22 15.99 9.00
CA LYS A 463 -27.57 15.46 9.11
C LYS A 463 -27.96 15.28 10.58
N VAL A 464 -27.11 14.64 11.37
CA VAL A 464 -27.33 14.43 12.81
C VAL A 464 -27.44 15.77 13.57
N ALA A 465 -26.61 16.75 13.22
CA ALA A 465 -26.70 18.10 13.82
C ALA A 465 -28.04 18.80 13.51
N ALA A 466 -28.57 18.61 12.29
CA ALA A 466 -29.89 19.13 11.90
C ALA A 466 -31.02 18.41 12.63
N GLU A 467 -30.96 17.09 12.75
CA GLU A 467 -31.93 16.27 13.50
C GLU A 467 -31.99 16.65 14.98
N ILE A 468 -30.82 16.79 15.64
CA ILE A 468 -30.74 17.23 17.05
C ILE A 468 -31.34 18.62 17.22
N LYS A 469 -31.12 19.54 16.29
CA LYS A 469 -31.67 20.88 16.34
C LYS A 469 -33.22 20.84 16.23
N GLN A 470 -33.74 20.05 15.33
CA GLN A 470 -35.19 19.85 15.18
C GLN A 470 -35.83 19.26 16.45
N GLU A 471 -35.20 18.20 17.01
CA GLU A 471 -35.67 17.61 18.28
C GLU A 471 -35.69 18.62 19.43
N GLN A 472 -34.66 19.50 19.52
CA GLN A 472 -34.64 20.56 20.54
C GLN A 472 -35.73 21.60 20.33
N GLU A 473 -36.05 22.00 19.10
CA GLU A 473 -37.12 22.92 18.77
C GLU A 473 -38.49 22.31 19.10
N GLU A 474 -38.70 21.03 18.79
CA GLU A 474 -39.92 20.29 19.14
C GLU A 474 -40.11 20.14 20.67
N ALA A 475 -39.03 19.83 21.40
CA ALA A 475 -39.04 19.74 22.85
C ALA A 475 -39.37 21.07 23.51
N LEU A 476 -38.78 22.17 23.01
CA LEU A 476 -39.12 23.52 23.50
C LEU A 476 -40.59 23.90 23.22
N ALA A 477 -41.12 23.56 22.04
CA ALA A 477 -42.50 23.80 21.69
C ALA A 477 -43.47 23.01 22.60
N GLN A 478 -43.15 21.74 22.89
CA GLN A 478 -43.93 20.92 23.84
C GLN A 478 -43.90 21.48 25.26
N GLN A 479 -42.71 21.95 25.72
CA GLN A 479 -42.56 22.52 27.05
C GLN A 479 -43.32 23.85 27.16
N ALA A 480 -43.35 24.68 26.13
CA ALA A 480 -44.12 25.91 26.05
C ALA A 480 -45.65 25.62 26.07
N ALA A 481 -46.09 24.58 25.36
CA ALA A 481 -47.49 24.17 25.37
C ALA A 481 -47.92 23.65 26.75
N LEU A 482 -47.09 22.88 27.45
CA LEU A 482 -47.35 22.39 28.81
C LEU A 482 -47.36 23.52 29.84
N SER A 483 -46.48 24.51 29.75
CA SER A 483 -46.44 25.67 30.61
C SER A 483 -47.63 26.62 30.37
N GLY A 484 -48.11 26.71 29.11
CA GLY A 484 -49.36 27.43 28.77
C GLY A 484 -50.62 26.80 29.35
N LEU A 485 -50.68 25.44 29.42
CA LEU A 485 -51.75 24.71 30.06
C LEU A 485 -51.73 24.86 31.60
N GLY A 486 -50.57 24.94 32.22
CA GLY A 486 -50.39 25.19 33.64
C GLY A 486 -50.86 26.57 34.08
N SER A 487 -50.63 27.61 33.27
CA SER A 487 -51.10 28.96 33.55
C SER A 487 -52.63 29.11 33.38
N ALA A 488 -53.26 28.35 32.47
CA ALA A 488 -54.70 28.32 32.30
C ALA A 488 -55.43 27.56 33.43
N ALA A 489 -54.78 26.53 34.03
CA ALA A 489 -55.37 25.82 35.20
C ALA A 489 -55.29 26.64 36.47
N THR A 490 -54.28 27.50 36.68
CA THR A 490 -54.17 28.40 37.85
C THR A 490 -55.08 29.60 37.74
N SER A 491 -55.43 30.08 36.55
CA SER A 491 -56.41 31.19 36.37
C SER A 491 -57.84 30.74 36.57
N ASN A 492 -58.18 29.46 36.41
CA ASN A 492 -59.53 28.90 36.68
C ASN A 492 -59.74 28.57 38.17
N GLN A 493 -58.71 28.44 39.00
CA GLN A 493 -58.88 28.26 40.46
C GLN A 493 -59.02 29.58 41.24
N SER A 494 -58.65 30.74 40.66
CA SER A 494 -58.84 32.06 41.30
C SER A 494 -60.20 32.68 41.08
N VAL A 495 -61.09 32.09 40.24
CA VAL A 495 -62.47 32.61 39.97
C VAL A 495 -63.53 31.93 40.81
N THR A 496 -63.20 30.85 41.52
CA THR A 496 -64.20 30.05 42.30
C THR A 496 -64.19 30.34 43.83
N ASN A 497 -63.42 31.26 44.35
CA ASN A 497 -63.32 31.57 45.79
C ASN A 497 -63.84 32.97 46.19
N GLU A 498 -64.61 33.67 45.33
CA GLU A 498 -65.21 35.00 45.69
C GLU A 498 -66.72 35.02 45.76
N GLU A 499 -67.44 33.87 45.88
CA GLU A 499 -68.89 33.82 46.05
C GLU A 499 -69.34 32.97 47.23
N GLU A 500 -68.65 33.04 48.39
CA GLU A 500 -69.30 32.55 49.67
C GLU A 500 -68.77 33.40 50.84
N GLU A 501 -69.21 34.69 50.93
CA GLU A 501 -69.32 35.43 52.17
C GLU A 501 -70.28 36.63 51.93
N GLU A 502 -71.66 36.39 52.04
CA GLU A 502 -72.66 37.24 52.61
C GLU A 502 -73.82 36.41 53.05
#